data_19931da217da89d5bd9811de98d427ea
#
_entry.id   19931da217da89d5bd9811de98d427ea
#
_cell.length_a   1.000
_cell.length_b   1.000
_cell.length_c   1.000
_cell.angle_alpha   90.00
_cell.angle_beta   90.00
_cell.angle_gamma   90.00
#
_symmetry.space_group_name_H-M   'P 1'
#
loop_
_entity.id
_entity.type
_entity.pdbx_description
1 polymer ?
#
loop_
_entity_poly.entity_id
_entity_poly.type
_entity_poly.pdbx_seq_one_letter_code
_entity_poly.pdbx_strand_id
1 'polypeptide(L)'
;LINHPLDCPVCDQAGECDLQDQTVAYGAGHSRFDENKRSVKEKHMGPLIKSYMTRCIHCTRCIRFADEVAGVNQIGALNRGENMEISTYLEKTIDSELSANVIDLCPVGALTSKPYQFEARPWELKKTETIDVMDAVGSNIRVDTYGWKVKRVLPRLNEDINEEWIS
;
A
#
# COMPACT_ATOMS: atom_id res chain seq x y z
N LEU A 1 -12.11 0.20 -11.44
CA LEU A 1 -11.18 -0.75 -12.08
C LEU A 1 -10.90 -0.44 -13.56
N ILE A 2 -11.88 0.01 -14.32
CA ILE A 2 -11.72 0.37 -15.75
C ILE A 2 -10.56 1.37 -15.95
N ASN A 3 -10.45 2.36 -15.09
CA ASN A 3 -9.42 3.40 -15.17
C ASN A 3 -8.04 2.98 -14.63
N HIS A 4 -7.92 1.77 -14.07
CA HIS A 4 -6.63 1.30 -13.56
C HIS A 4 -5.60 1.25 -14.68
N PRO A 5 -4.40 1.86 -14.52
CA PRO A 5 -3.39 1.91 -15.57
C PRO A 5 -2.79 0.52 -15.82
N LEU A 6 -2.39 0.26 -17.07
CA LEU A 6 -1.73 -0.98 -17.47
C LEU A 6 -0.21 -0.81 -17.36
N ASP A 7 0.28 -0.46 -16.19
CA ASP A 7 1.66 -0.08 -15.92
C ASP A 7 2.37 -0.99 -14.89
N CYS A 8 1.93 -2.24 -14.74
CA CYS A 8 2.53 -3.19 -13.81
C CYS A 8 4.07 -3.28 -13.88
N PRO A 9 4.73 -3.21 -15.05
CA PRO A 9 6.19 -3.25 -15.11
C PRO A 9 6.89 -2.11 -14.37
N VAL A 10 6.23 -0.96 -14.22
CA VAL A 10 6.76 0.21 -13.49
C VAL A 10 6.05 0.46 -12.17
N CYS A 11 5.18 -0.46 -11.75
CA CYS A 11 4.46 -0.39 -10.48
C CYS A 11 5.23 -1.15 -9.41
N ASP A 12 5.47 -0.50 -8.25
CA ASP A 12 6.20 -1.11 -7.13
C ASP A 12 5.45 -2.28 -6.45
N GLN A 13 4.13 -2.35 -6.65
CA GLN A 13 3.30 -3.43 -6.12
C GLN A 13 3.33 -4.69 -6.98
N ALA A 14 3.92 -4.65 -8.18
CA ALA A 14 3.91 -5.80 -9.09
C ALA A 14 4.63 -7.01 -8.47
N GLY A 15 3.96 -8.16 -8.54
CA GLY A 15 4.41 -9.43 -7.95
C GLY A 15 3.88 -9.68 -6.52
N GLU A 16 3.21 -8.70 -5.91
CA GLU A 16 2.52 -8.81 -4.62
C GLU A 16 1.22 -7.99 -4.62
N CYS A 17 0.55 -7.92 -5.76
CA CYS A 17 -0.64 -7.09 -5.98
C CYS A 17 -1.89 -7.98 -6.07
N ASP A 18 -2.84 -7.79 -5.14
CA ASP A 18 -4.11 -8.55 -5.11
C ASP A 18 -4.87 -8.42 -6.43
N LEU A 19 -4.88 -7.22 -7.03
CA LEU A 19 -5.56 -7.01 -8.32
C LEU A 19 -4.87 -7.77 -9.45
N GLN A 20 -3.54 -7.81 -9.46
CA GLN A 20 -2.78 -8.54 -10.46
C GLN A 20 -3.05 -10.05 -10.35
N ASP A 21 -3.04 -10.59 -9.14
CA ASP A 21 -3.30 -12.00 -8.88
C ASP A 21 -4.72 -12.40 -9.31
N GLN A 22 -5.72 -11.59 -8.98
CA GLN A 22 -7.10 -11.82 -9.44
C GLN A 22 -7.23 -11.71 -10.96
N THR A 23 -6.52 -10.78 -11.58
CA THR A 23 -6.54 -10.62 -13.04
C THR A 23 -5.89 -11.80 -13.75
N VAL A 24 -4.78 -12.33 -13.22
CA VAL A 24 -4.11 -13.51 -13.79
C VAL A 24 -4.96 -14.77 -13.61
N ALA A 25 -5.61 -14.92 -12.45
CA ALA A 25 -6.41 -16.11 -12.15
C ALA A 25 -7.75 -16.16 -12.94
N TYR A 26 -8.41 -15.02 -13.11
CA TYR A 26 -9.81 -14.96 -13.59
C TYR A 26 -10.03 -13.97 -14.73
N GLY A 27 -9.05 -13.16 -15.07
CA GLY A 27 -9.17 -12.12 -16.09
C GLY A 27 -8.85 -12.60 -17.51
N ALA A 28 -9.15 -11.73 -18.46
CA ALA A 28 -8.69 -11.89 -19.85
C ALA A 28 -7.31 -11.24 -20.03
N GLY A 29 -6.51 -11.75 -20.97
CA GLY A 29 -5.17 -11.23 -21.26
C GLY A 29 -5.15 -9.86 -21.97
N HIS A 30 -6.30 -9.23 -22.18
CA HIS A 30 -6.42 -7.94 -22.85
C HIS A 30 -7.54 -7.09 -22.24
N SER A 31 -7.39 -5.77 -22.32
CA SER A 31 -8.45 -4.83 -21.96
C SER A 31 -9.47 -4.70 -23.10
N ARG A 32 -10.74 -4.57 -22.74
CA ARG A 32 -11.84 -4.23 -23.67
C ARG A 32 -12.20 -2.74 -23.61
N PHE A 33 -11.47 -1.97 -22.81
CA PHE A 33 -11.71 -0.55 -22.62
C PHE A 33 -10.73 0.25 -23.50
N ASP A 34 -11.27 0.92 -24.51
CA ASP A 34 -10.51 1.65 -25.53
C ASP A 34 -10.50 3.16 -25.33
N GLU A 35 -11.24 3.66 -24.34
CA GLU A 35 -11.29 5.09 -24.02
C GLU A 35 -10.09 5.54 -23.19
N ASN A 36 -9.89 6.85 -23.09
CA ASN A 36 -8.85 7.44 -22.27
C ASN A 36 -9.09 7.16 -20.78
N LYS A 37 -8.09 6.58 -20.13
CA LYS A 37 -8.15 6.33 -18.68
C LYS A 37 -7.99 7.62 -17.90
N ARG A 38 -8.76 7.75 -16.82
CA ARG A 38 -8.67 8.87 -15.88
C ARG A 38 -7.29 8.90 -15.22
N SER A 39 -6.69 10.07 -15.13
CA SER A 39 -5.49 10.33 -14.35
C SER A 39 -5.82 11.17 -13.12
N VAL A 40 -5.24 10.82 -11.99
CA VAL A 40 -5.44 11.50 -10.71
C VAL A 40 -4.10 12.07 -10.24
N LYS A 41 -4.11 13.35 -9.79
CA LYS A 41 -2.91 14.00 -9.26
C LYS A 41 -2.41 13.25 -8.01
N GLU A 42 -1.09 13.09 -7.90
CA GLU A 42 -0.45 12.55 -6.70
C GLU A 42 -0.73 13.43 -5.48
N LYS A 43 -0.85 12.79 -4.31
CA LYS A 43 -1.10 13.46 -3.04
C LYS A 43 0.14 13.37 -2.14
N HIS A 44 0.36 14.38 -1.33
CA HIS A 44 1.42 14.35 -0.32
C HIS A 44 0.86 13.71 0.96
N MET A 45 1.30 12.51 1.29
CA MET A 45 0.80 11.73 2.45
C MET A 45 1.85 11.55 3.55
N GLY A 46 2.93 12.31 3.51
CA GLY A 46 4.00 12.23 4.49
C GLY A 46 5.33 11.70 3.94
N PRO A 47 6.34 11.51 4.81
CA PRO A 47 7.68 11.13 4.39
C PRO A 47 7.81 9.66 3.95
N LEU A 48 6.97 8.78 4.49
CA LEU A 48 7.08 7.33 4.28
C LEU A 48 6.22 6.84 3.11
N ILE A 49 5.09 7.50 2.82
CA ILE A 49 4.09 7.03 1.88
C ILE A 49 4.24 7.74 0.54
N LYS A 50 4.48 6.97 -0.52
CA LYS A 50 4.35 7.43 -1.90
C LYS A 50 2.94 7.13 -2.38
N SER A 51 2.23 8.16 -2.82
CA SER A 51 0.90 8.01 -3.40
C SER A 51 0.97 7.97 -4.93
N TYR A 52 0.18 7.09 -5.52
CA TYR A 52 -0.06 7.00 -6.96
C TYR A 52 -1.55 6.75 -7.19
N MET A 53 -2.35 7.81 -6.95
CA MET A 53 -3.82 7.67 -6.84
C MET A 53 -4.52 7.25 -8.14
N THR A 54 -3.87 7.38 -9.28
CA THR A 54 -4.36 6.80 -10.54
C THR A 54 -4.54 5.27 -10.46
N ARG A 55 -3.74 4.58 -9.61
CA ARG A 55 -3.83 3.14 -9.38
C ARG A 55 -4.87 2.73 -8.34
N CYS A 56 -5.46 3.70 -7.62
CA CYS A 56 -6.42 3.42 -6.56
C CYS A 56 -7.68 2.73 -7.10
N ILE A 57 -8.12 1.67 -6.42
CA ILE A 57 -9.34 0.92 -6.73
C ILE A 57 -10.51 1.26 -5.80
N HIS A 58 -10.36 2.29 -4.98
CA HIS A 58 -11.38 2.80 -4.04
C HIS A 58 -11.91 1.74 -3.06
N CYS A 59 -11.06 0.82 -2.62
CA CYS A 59 -11.44 -0.23 -1.66
C CYS A 59 -11.65 0.29 -0.23
N THR A 60 -11.26 1.51 0.06
CA THR A 60 -11.37 2.21 1.36
C THR A 60 -10.64 1.57 2.54
N ARG A 61 -9.79 0.56 2.34
CA ARG A 61 -9.02 -0.09 3.41
C ARG A 61 -8.20 0.92 4.22
N CYS A 62 -7.52 1.86 3.55
CA CYS A 62 -6.71 2.90 4.21
C CYS A 62 -7.53 3.86 5.07
N ILE A 63 -8.76 4.22 4.64
CA ILE A 63 -9.66 5.09 5.40
C ILE A 63 -10.13 4.36 6.66
N ARG A 64 -10.62 3.12 6.51
CA ARG A 64 -11.10 2.32 7.65
C ARG A 64 -9.99 2.04 8.65
N PHE A 65 -8.78 1.75 8.19
CA PHE A 65 -7.63 1.59 9.07
C PHE A 65 -7.34 2.88 9.86
N ALA A 66 -7.32 4.02 9.18
CA ALA A 66 -7.05 5.29 9.85
C ALA A 66 -8.09 5.64 10.91
N ASP A 67 -9.37 5.35 10.65
CA ASP A 67 -10.49 5.64 11.54
C ASP A 67 -10.61 4.60 12.67
N GLU A 68 -10.64 3.31 12.33
CA GLU A 68 -11.01 2.23 13.24
C GLU A 68 -9.81 1.70 14.05
N VAL A 69 -8.60 1.68 13.48
CA VAL A 69 -7.40 1.12 14.09
C VAL A 69 -6.49 2.22 14.63
N ALA A 70 -6.09 3.16 13.77
CA ALA A 70 -5.19 4.24 14.17
C ALA A 70 -5.88 5.37 14.96
N GLY A 71 -7.23 5.46 14.90
CA GLY A 71 -8.00 6.48 15.59
C GLY A 71 -7.77 7.91 15.08
N VAL A 72 -7.31 8.07 13.84
CA VAL A 72 -6.97 9.38 13.23
C VAL A 72 -7.73 9.57 11.91
N ASN A 73 -8.64 10.54 11.88
CA ASN A 73 -9.44 10.87 10.70
C ASN A 73 -8.71 11.83 9.75
N GLN A 74 -7.54 11.42 9.26
CA GLN A 74 -6.69 12.24 8.39
C GLN A 74 -6.82 11.88 6.91
N ILE A 75 -7.33 10.69 6.59
CA ILE A 75 -7.61 10.22 5.23
C ILE A 75 -9.10 10.10 5.03
N GLY A 76 -9.58 10.54 3.89
CA GLY A 76 -11.00 10.45 3.54
C GLY A 76 -11.23 10.29 2.04
N ALA A 77 -12.48 10.02 1.67
CA ALA A 77 -12.92 10.02 0.29
C ALA A 77 -13.56 11.38 -0.05
N LEU A 78 -13.07 12.02 -1.08
CA LEU A 78 -13.61 13.26 -1.62
C LEU A 78 -14.40 12.95 -2.89
N ASN A 79 -15.45 13.75 -3.16
CA ASN A 79 -16.32 13.57 -4.30
C ASN A 79 -17.11 12.24 -4.29
N ARG A 80 -17.67 11.85 -5.41
CA ARG A 80 -18.46 10.62 -5.57
C ARG A 80 -18.40 10.10 -7.01
N GLY A 81 -18.82 8.83 -7.17
CA GLY A 81 -18.85 8.17 -8.47
C GLY A 81 -17.44 8.06 -9.07
N GLU A 82 -17.34 8.27 -10.36
CA GLU A 82 -16.05 8.20 -11.08
C GLU A 82 -15.03 9.24 -10.64
N ASN A 83 -15.49 10.35 -10.05
CA ASN A 83 -14.63 11.44 -9.59
C ASN A 83 -14.19 11.28 -8.12
N MET A 84 -14.54 10.17 -7.46
CA MET A 84 -14.09 9.90 -6.10
C MET A 84 -12.58 9.80 -6.03
N GLU A 85 -11.99 10.45 -5.03
CA GLU A 85 -10.56 10.41 -4.75
C GLU A 85 -10.31 10.15 -3.27
N ILE A 86 -9.32 9.34 -2.97
CA ILE A 86 -8.80 9.19 -1.62
C ILE A 86 -7.73 10.25 -1.42
N SER A 87 -7.89 11.08 -0.39
CA SER A 87 -6.99 12.17 -0.10
C SER A 87 -6.95 12.49 1.39
N THR A 88 -5.96 13.28 1.78
CA THR A 88 -5.90 13.91 3.10
C THR A 88 -6.60 15.26 3.08
N TYR A 89 -7.07 15.71 4.24
CA TYR A 89 -7.68 17.03 4.36
C TYR A 89 -6.64 18.14 4.14
N LEU A 90 -6.88 19.02 3.18
CA LEU A 90 -6.01 20.14 2.81
C LEU A 90 -4.53 19.74 2.60
N GLU A 91 -4.29 18.56 2.01
CA GLU A 91 -2.95 18.05 1.74
C GLU A 91 -2.06 17.93 3.00
N LYS A 92 -2.67 17.82 4.20
CA LYS A 92 -1.94 17.52 5.44
C LYS A 92 -1.31 16.14 5.37
N THR A 93 -0.15 16.01 5.98
CA THR A 93 0.50 14.71 6.17
C THR A 93 -0.26 13.85 7.17
N ILE A 94 -0.08 12.53 7.06
CA ILE A 94 -0.57 11.60 8.06
C ILE A 94 0.47 11.53 9.16
N ASP A 95 0.08 11.92 10.37
CA ASP A 95 1.00 12.12 11.51
C ASP A 95 1.02 10.94 12.51
N SER A 96 0.25 9.87 12.24
CA SER A 96 0.19 8.70 13.11
C SER A 96 1.46 7.86 12.99
N GLU A 97 1.97 7.33 14.11
CA GLU A 97 3.04 6.32 14.15
C GLU A 97 2.68 5.08 13.32
N LEU A 98 1.39 4.75 13.25
CA LEU A 98 0.87 3.62 12.48
C LEU A 98 0.69 3.93 10.99
N SER A 99 1.05 5.12 10.54
CA SER A 99 0.77 5.57 9.15
C SER A 99 1.33 4.67 8.06
N ALA A 100 2.48 4.03 8.30
CA ALA A 100 3.12 3.15 7.33
C ALA A 100 2.31 1.87 7.04
N ASN A 101 1.47 1.42 7.96
CA ASN A 101 0.64 0.23 7.76
C ASN A 101 -0.34 0.36 6.58
N VAL A 102 -0.72 1.56 6.18
CA VAL A 102 -1.57 1.74 4.98
C VAL A 102 -0.89 1.31 3.68
N ILE A 103 0.45 1.22 3.68
CA ILE A 103 1.23 0.73 2.54
C ILE A 103 0.96 -0.77 2.36
N ASP A 104 1.06 -1.53 3.44
CA ASP A 104 0.88 -2.98 3.41
C ASP A 104 -0.59 -3.39 3.22
N LEU A 105 -1.51 -2.56 3.73
CA LEU A 105 -2.94 -2.72 3.52
C LEU A 105 -3.41 -2.44 2.10
N CYS A 106 -2.69 -1.60 1.37
CA CYS A 106 -3.11 -1.22 0.03
C CYS A 106 -2.97 -2.40 -0.94
N PRO A 107 -4.09 -2.92 -1.51
CA PRO A 107 -4.05 -4.12 -2.35
C PRO A 107 -3.44 -3.87 -3.73
N VAL A 108 -3.13 -2.61 -4.04
CA VAL A 108 -2.58 -2.16 -5.33
C VAL A 108 -1.46 -1.16 -5.12
N GLY A 109 -0.75 -0.79 -6.17
CA GLY A 109 0.35 0.19 -6.11
C GLY A 109 -0.06 1.65 -5.96
N ALA A 110 -1.20 1.92 -5.29
CA ALA A 110 -1.67 3.29 -5.05
C ALA A 110 -0.96 3.95 -3.86
N LEU A 111 -0.66 3.17 -2.82
CA LEU A 111 0.15 3.59 -1.67
C LEU A 111 1.33 2.64 -1.56
N THR A 112 2.53 3.18 -1.66
CA THR A 112 3.78 2.40 -1.63
C THR A 112 4.81 3.07 -0.72
N SER A 113 5.82 2.32 -0.32
CA SER A 113 6.89 2.83 0.54
C SER A 113 7.85 3.72 -0.25
N LYS A 114 8.02 4.96 0.15
CA LYS A 114 9.03 5.85 -0.45
C LYS A 114 10.46 5.34 -0.28
N PRO A 115 10.88 4.87 0.92
CA PRO A 115 12.24 4.35 1.11
C PRO A 115 12.55 3.10 0.29
N TYR A 116 11.53 2.30 -0.01
CA TYR A 116 11.68 1.05 -0.75
C TYR A 116 11.40 1.21 -2.25
N GLN A 117 10.93 2.35 -2.70
CA GLN A 117 10.52 2.58 -4.08
C GLN A 117 11.61 2.20 -5.09
N PHE A 118 11.30 1.28 -6.01
CA PHE A 118 12.18 0.79 -7.09
C PHE A 118 13.48 0.10 -6.63
N GLU A 119 13.57 -0.34 -5.38
CA GLU A 119 14.77 -0.96 -4.82
C GLU A 119 14.93 -2.44 -5.21
N ALA A 120 13.83 -3.20 -5.18
CA ALA A 120 13.83 -4.62 -5.53
C ALA A 120 12.42 -5.11 -5.84
N ARG A 121 12.32 -6.29 -6.45
CA ARG A 121 11.06 -6.99 -6.65
C ARG A 121 10.84 -8.04 -5.56
N PRO A 122 9.57 -8.36 -5.22
CA PRO A 122 9.25 -9.29 -4.13
C PRO A 122 9.90 -10.67 -4.25
N TRP A 123 10.08 -11.16 -5.48
CA TRP A 123 10.71 -12.46 -5.75
C TRP A 123 12.22 -12.47 -5.62
N GLU A 124 12.86 -11.30 -5.58
CA GLU A 124 14.30 -11.17 -5.38
C GLU A 124 14.70 -11.18 -3.91
N LEU A 125 13.71 -11.03 -3.01
CA LEU A 125 13.93 -10.84 -1.59
C LEU A 125 13.96 -12.15 -0.82
N LYS A 126 14.94 -12.29 0.06
CA LYS A 126 14.95 -13.31 1.10
C LYS A 126 14.14 -12.83 2.28
N LYS A 127 13.11 -13.60 2.63
CA LYS A 127 12.18 -13.31 3.73
C LYS A 127 12.62 -14.04 4.99
N THR A 128 12.78 -13.32 6.10
CA THR A 128 13.17 -13.89 7.40
C THR A 128 12.21 -13.40 8.47
N GLU A 129 11.54 -14.33 9.13
CA GLU A 129 10.62 -14.02 10.24
C GLU A 129 11.42 -13.81 11.52
N THR A 130 11.04 -12.80 12.28
CA THR A 130 11.70 -12.44 13.54
C THR A 130 10.74 -11.62 14.44
N ILE A 131 11.26 -11.10 15.52
CA ILE A 131 10.55 -10.24 16.47
C ILE A 131 11.26 -8.90 16.50
N ASP A 132 10.50 -7.82 16.56
CA ASP A 132 11.05 -6.47 16.72
C ASP A 132 11.57 -6.28 18.15
N VAL A 133 12.87 -6.06 18.28
CA VAL A 133 13.52 -5.82 19.57
C VAL A 133 13.52 -4.34 19.97
N MET A 134 13.11 -3.46 19.07
CA MET A 134 12.99 -2.01 19.33
C MET A 134 11.62 -1.65 19.87
N ASP A 135 10.65 -2.52 19.71
CA ASP A 135 9.29 -2.36 20.19
C ASP A 135 9.11 -3.07 21.55
N ALA A 136 8.56 -2.36 22.53
CA ALA A 136 8.27 -2.90 23.88
C ALA A 136 7.20 -4.01 23.87
N VAL A 137 6.34 -4.06 22.86
CA VAL A 137 5.32 -5.11 22.66
C VAL A 137 5.95 -6.39 22.11
N GLY A 138 7.11 -6.29 21.45
CA GLY A 138 7.74 -7.42 20.77
C GLY A 138 6.98 -7.86 19.53
N SER A 139 6.60 -6.89 18.71
CA SER A 139 5.85 -7.11 17.47
C SER A 139 6.50 -8.15 16.58
N ASN A 140 5.69 -9.03 16.02
CA ASN A 140 6.14 -10.05 15.08
C ASN A 140 6.33 -9.41 13.70
N ILE A 141 7.53 -9.55 13.16
CA ILE A 141 7.92 -8.91 11.91
C ILE A 141 8.55 -9.90 10.92
N ARG A 142 8.54 -9.51 9.68
CA ARG A 142 9.29 -10.15 8.60
C ARG A 142 10.30 -9.16 8.03
N VAL A 143 11.55 -9.53 8.04
CA VAL A 143 12.63 -8.75 7.45
C VAL A 143 12.92 -9.28 6.05
N ASP A 144 12.78 -8.42 5.06
CA ASP A 144 13.06 -8.72 3.66
C ASP A 144 14.42 -8.17 3.26
N THR A 145 15.33 -9.04 2.81
CA THR A 145 16.72 -8.70 2.45
C THR A 145 17.01 -8.99 0.99
N TYR A 146 17.83 -8.13 0.38
CA TYR A 146 18.46 -8.38 -0.91
C TYR A 146 19.98 -8.49 -0.71
N GLY A 147 20.52 -9.70 -0.90
CA GLY A 147 21.89 -9.99 -0.49
C GLY A 147 22.10 -9.76 1.00
N TRP A 148 23.01 -8.86 1.35
CA TRP A 148 23.35 -8.50 2.74
C TRP A 148 22.64 -7.23 3.25
N LYS A 149 21.75 -6.63 2.43
CA LYS A 149 21.06 -5.39 2.79
C LYS A 149 19.62 -5.67 3.16
N VAL A 150 19.19 -5.15 4.31
CA VAL A 150 17.76 -5.06 4.66
C VAL A 150 17.13 -4.03 3.75
N LYS A 151 16.04 -4.42 3.09
CA LYS A 151 15.29 -3.57 2.16
C LYS A 151 14.00 -3.04 2.77
N ARG A 152 13.28 -3.89 3.48
CA ARG A 152 12.05 -3.50 4.17
C ARG A 152 11.77 -4.41 5.36
N VAL A 153 10.98 -3.90 6.29
CA VAL A 153 10.42 -4.63 7.42
C VAL A 153 8.91 -4.57 7.30
N LEU A 154 8.25 -5.70 7.40
CA LEU A 154 6.81 -5.84 7.26
C LEU A 154 6.23 -6.50 8.51
N PRO A 155 4.98 -6.21 8.88
CA PRO A 155 4.31 -6.94 9.94
C PRO A 155 4.13 -8.40 9.56
N ARG A 156 4.14 -9.27 10.57
CA ARG A 156 3.73 -10.66 10.47
C ARG A 156 2.55 -10.89 11.40
N LEU A 157 1.51 -11.51 10.88
CA LEU A 157 0.30 -11.78 11.62
C LEU A 157 0.57 -12.54 12.92
N ASN A 158 0.16 -11.96 14.03
CA ASN A 158 0.07 -12.61 15.34
C ASN A 158 -1.07 -11.97 16.13
N GLU A 159 -2.22 -12.63 16.17
CA GLU A 159 -3.45 -12.16 16.79
C GLU A 159 -3.31 -11.83 18.28
N ASP A 160 -2.38 -12.51 18.99
CA ASP A 160 -2.20 -12.34 20.43
C ASP A 160 -1.30 -11.15 20.79
N ILE A 161 -0.52 -10.59 19.83
CA ILE A 161 0.50 -9.58 20.13
C ILE A 161 0.30 -8.30 19.32
N ASN A 162 0.44 -8.34 18.02
CA ASN A 162 0.44 -7.16 17.17
C ASN A 162 -0.59 -7.22 16.03
N GLU A 163 -1.43 -8.27 16.01
CA GLU A 163 -2.36 -8.51 14.88
C GLU A 163 -1.60 -8.42 13.55
N GLU A 164 -1.91 -7.44 12.73
CA GLU A 164 -1.26 -7.19 11.42
C GLU A 164 -0.48 -5.85 11.39
N TRP A 165 -0.22 -5.25 12.56
CA TRP A 165 0.29 -3.87 12.63
C TRP A 165 1.68 -3.80 13.23
N ILE A 166 2.45 -2.78 12.79
CA ILE A 166 3.72 -2.35 13.39
C ILE A 166 3.75 -0.82 13.52
N SER A 167 4.44 -0.31 14.52
CA SER A 167 4.65 1.14 14.75
C SER A 167 5.84 1.67 13.94
#